data_332aff6042faaef7a765256475e1f192
#
_entry.id   332aff6042faaef7a765256475e1f192
#
_cell.length_a   1.000
_cell.length_b   1.000
_cell.length_c   1.000
_cell.angle_alpha   90.00
_cell.angle_beta   90.00
_cell.angle_gamma   90.00
#
_symmetry.space_group_name_H-M   'P 1'
#
loop_
_entity.id
_entity.type
_entity.pdbx_description
1 polymer ?
#
loop_
_entity_poly.entity_id
_entity_poly.type
_entity_poly.pdbx_seq_one_letter_code
_entity_poly.pdbx_strand_id
1 'polypeptide(L)'
;MSGISNLSQDIDYLIVDCPAGAADSTLFFASACDIVAVVLIEEPTSFLDAYALIKAANLDTGVKNFAVIINMAENKIIAKRSFEKFREIAMRFLDVNLHYAGMIPQSIEIKHAVAQRMPVTISKPKSMASAAFRQVSDTLVMTPTPKTDTLKFFDNVGEK
;
A
#
# COMPACT_ATOMS: atom_id res chain seq x y z
N MET A 1 -2.63 4.68 27.63
CA MET A 1 -2.28 3.94 26.40
C MET A 1 -3.07 2.64 26.19
N SER A 2 -4.18 2.45 26.88
CA SER A 2 -5.01 1.23 26.81
C SER A 2 -6.08 1.22 25.71
N GLY A 3 -6.15 2.26 24.87
CA GLY A 3 -7.26 2.40 23.91
C GLY A 3 -7.15 1.55 22.65
N ILE A 4 -5.93 1.27 22.15
CA ILE A 4 -5.74 0.57 20.90
C ILE A 4 -5.72 -0.95 21.11
N SER A 5 -5.20 -1.41 22.25
CA SER A 5 -5.19 -2.86 22.59
C SER A 5 -6.60 -3.44 22.72
N ASN A 6 -7.59 -2.63 23.10
CA ASN A 6 -8.98 -3.09 23.18
C ASN A 6 -9.69 -3.17 21.81
N LEU A 7 -9.15 -2.51 20.77
CA LEU A 7 -9.69 -2.57 19.42
C LEU A 7 -9.30 -3.85 18.66
N SER A 8 -8.23 -4.54 19.10
CA SER A 8 -7.69 -5.70 18.39
C SER A 8 -8.61 -6.93 18.40
N GLN A 9 -9.61 -6.98 19.28
CA GLN A 9 -10.49 -8.16 19.40
C GLN A 9 -11.68 -8.16 18.44
N ASP A 10 -12.02 -7.01 17.83
CA ASP A 10 -13.25 -6.85 17.03
C ASP A 10 -12.98 -6.33 15.60
N ILE A 11 -11.72 -6.27 15.15
CA ILE A 11 -11.39 -5.80 13.80
C ILE A 11 -10.71 -6.88 12.97
N ASP A 12 -11.14 -7.01 11.72
CA ASP A 12 -10.51 -7.93 10.76
C ASP A 12 -9.28 -7.29 10.10
N TYR A 13 -9.31 -5.99 9.87
CA TYR A 13 -8.24 -5.22 9.19
C TYR A 13 -8.03 -3.87 9.84
N LEU A 14 -6.75 -3.53 10.05
CA LEU A 14 -6.31 -2.19 10.43
C LEU A 14 -5.60 -1.54 9.25
N ILE A 15 -6.12 -0.42 8.77
CA ILE A 15 -5.49 0.36 7.69
C ILE A 15 -4.87 1.61 8.30
N VAL A 16 -3.56 1.77 8.10
CA VAL A 16 -2.81 2.96 8.54
C VAL A 16 -2.49 3.81 7.32
N ASP A 17 -3.11 4.98 7.22
CA ASP A 17 -2.83 5.97 6.19
C ASP A 17 -1.61 6.81 6.61
N CYS A 18 -0.53 6.72 5.85
CA CYS A 18 0.72 7.40 6.13
C CYS A 18 0.95 8.55 5.14
N PRO A 19 1.54 9.67 5.59
CA PRO A 19 1.96 10.72 4.69
C PRO A 19 3.00 10.21 3.69
N ALA A 20 3.12 10.89 2.55
CA ALA A 20 4.14 10.58 1.55
C ALA A 20 5.54 10.80 2.12
N GLY A 21 6.51 9.98 1.66
CA GLY A 21 7.91 10.07 2.04
C GLY A 21 8.32 9.06 3.11
N ALA A 22 9.62 9.06 3.42
CA ALA A 22 10.28 8.12 4.33
C ALA A 22 10.57 8.76 5.71
N ALA A 23 9.59 9.46 6.28
CA ALA A 23 9.72 10.00 7.64
C ALA A 23 9.73 8.85 8.68
N ASP A 24 10.37 9.07 9.82
CA ASP A 24 10.49 8.08 10.90
C ASP A 24 9.15 7.46 11.31
N SER A 25 8.08 8.28 11.37
CA SER A 25 6.74 7.79 11.67
C SER A 25 6.22 6.84 10.59
N THR A 26 6.46 7.13 9.31
CA THR A 26 6.07 6.26 8.19
C THR A 26 6.84 4.94 8.25
N LEU A 27 8.15 4.99 8.51
CA LEU A 27 8.98 3.80 8.65
C LEU A 27 8.60 2.95 9.87
N PHE A 28 8.26 3.59 10.98
CA PHE A 28 7.74 2.91 12.17
C PHE A 28 6.47 2.12 11.85
N PHE A 29 5.47 2.76 11.23
CA PHE A 29 4.24 2.07 10.84
C PHE A 29 4.50 0.98 9.81
N ALA A 30 5.35 1.23 8.80
CA ALA A 30 5.71 0.23 7.81
C ALA A 30 6.30 -1.04 8.45
N SER A 31 7.15 -0.88 9.47
CA SER A 31 7.77 -2.01 10.18
C SER A 31 6.80 -2.82 11.02
N ALA A 32 5.71 -2.19 11.47
CA ALA A 32 4.70 -2.81 12.33
C ALA A 32 3.53 -3.44 11.56
N CYS A 33 3.40 -3.15 10.26
CA CYS A 33 2.33 -3.68 9.41
C CYS A 33 2.71 -5.03 8.78
N ASP A 34 1.71 -5.87 8.55
CA ASP A 34 1.88 -7.14 7.83
C ASP A 34 2.11 -6.93 6.35
N ILE A 35 1.46 -5.90 5.77
CA ILE A 35 1.57 -5.53 4.37
C ILE A 35 1.85 -4.03 4.27
N VAL A 36 2.88 -3.67 3.53
CA VAL A 36 3.15 -2.28 3.15
C VAL A 36 2.70 -2.08 1.71
N ALA A 37 1.60 -1.34 1.54
CA ALA A 37 1.08 -0.99 0.22
C ALA A 37 1.68 0.34 -0.26
N VAL A 38 2.45 0.29 -1.35
CA VAL A 38 3.06 1.46 -1.98
C VAL A 38 2.25 1.86 -3.20
N VAL A 39 1.71 3.07 -3.17
CA VAL A 39 0.92 3.63 -4.28
C VAL A 39 1.79 4.58 -5.08
N LEU A 40 1.91 4.35 -6.38
CA LEU A 40 2.67 5.21 -7.28
C LEU A 40 1.90 5.47 -8.58
N ILE A 41 2.25 6.54 -9.26
CA ILE A 41 1.77 6.89 -10.60
C ILE A 41 2.89 6.75 -11.62
N GLU A 42 2.54 6.76 -12.90
CA GLU A 42 3.50 6.56 -14.01
C GLU A 42 4.35 7.80 -14.30
N GLU A 43 4.89 8.41 -13.27
CA GLU A 43 5.77 9.59 -13.35
C GLU A 43 7.15 9.28 -12.73
N PRO A 44 8.24 9.81 -13.31
CA PRO A 44 9.60 9.55 -12.81
C PRO A 44 9.79 9.96 -11.34
N THR A 45 9.18 11.05 -10.91
CA THR A 45 9.24 11.55 -9.53
C THR A 45 8.57 10.58 -8.57
N SER A 46 7.39 10.06 -8.92
CA SER A 46 6.67 9.07 -8.11
C SER A 46 7.45 7.77 -7.98
N PHE A 47 8.15 7.34 -9.03
CA PHE A 47 9.04 6.18 -8.97
C PHE A 47 10.22 6.40 -8.03
N LEU A 48 10.83 7.58 -8.06
CA LEU A 48 11.94 7.94 -7.17
C LEU A 48 11.48 7.97 -5.70
N ASP A 49 10.32 8.57 -5.43
CA ASP A 49 9.76 8.65 -4.08
C ASP A 49 9.40 7.26 -3.53
N ALA A 50 8.76 6.42 -4.34
CA ALA A 50 8.45 5.04 -3.98
C ALA A 50 9.73 4.22 -3.73
N TYR A 51 10.75 4.38 -4.58
CA TYR A 51 12.05 3.72 -4.39
C TYR A 51 12.73 4.18 -3.10
N ALA A 52 12.72 5.49 -2.82
CA ALA A 52 13.32 6.04 -1.59
C ALA A 52 12.63 5.50 -0.33
N LEU A 53 11.28 5.43 -0.33
CA LEU A 53 10.51 4.84 0.76
C LEU A 53 10.85 3.35 0.95
N ILE A 54 10.82 2.55 -0.13
CA ILE A 54 11.12 1.11 -0.07
C ILE A 54 12.55 0.89 0.41
N LYS A 55 13.50 1.69 -0.08
CA LYS A 55 14.91 1.61 0.33
C LYS A 55 15.07 1.90 1.82
N ALA A 56 14.49 2.99 2.31
CA ALA A 56 14.56 3.34 3.73
C ALA A 56 13.90 2.27 4.60
N ALA A 57 12.68 1.83 4.26
CA ALA A 57 12.00 0.78 4.99
C ALA A 57 12.78 -0.55 4.99
N ASN A 58 13.43 -0.91 3.88
CA ASN A 58 14.24 -2.11 3.81
C ASN A 58 15.52 -2.00 4.65
N LEU A 59 16.27 -0.90 4.51
CA LEU A 59 17.58 -0.73 5.19
C LEU A 59 17.42 -0.43 6.68
N ASP A 60 16.45 0.40 7.07
CA ASP A 60 16.33 0.89 8.45
C ASP A 60 15.45 -0.02 9.31
N THR A 61 14.49 -0.74 8.71
CA THR A 61 13.53 -1.56 9.46
C THR A 61 13.49 -3.03 9.05
N GLY A 62 14.20 -3.42 8.00
CA GLY A 62 14.25 -4.80 7.51
C GLY A 62 13.00 -5.28 6.76
N VAL A 63 12.08 -4.40 6.43
CA VAL A 63 10.88 -4.74 5.62
C VAL A 63 11.31 -5.18 4.23
N LYS A 64 10.84 -6.36 3.82
CA LYS A 64 11.20 -6.94 2.51
C LYS A 64 10.04 -7.05 1.54
N ASN A 65 8.80 -7.17 2.03
CA ASN A 65 7.64 -7.44 1.19
C ASN A 65 6.77 -6.20 1.04
N PHE A 66 6.58 -5.78 -0.21
CA PHE A 66 5.78 -4.61 -0.54
C PHE A 66 4.75 -4.96 -1.61
N ALA A 67 3.52 -4.49 -1.42
CA ALA A 67 2.47 -4.55 -2.43
C ALA A 67 2.45 -3.22 -3.20
N VAL A 68 2.56 -3.26 -4.52
CA VAL A 68 2.62 -2.06 -5.36
C VAL A 68 1.32 -1.88 -6.13
N ILE A 69 0.74 -0.69 -6.01
CA ILE A 69 -0.48 -0.27 -6.69
C ILE A 69 -0.11 0.83 -7.68
N ILE A 70 -0.43 0.64 -8.96
CA ILE A 70 -0.27 1.70 -9.98
C ILE A 70 -1.56 2.51 -10.03
N ASN A 71 -1.51 3.75 -9.56
CA ASN A 71 -2.64 4.65 -9.54
C ASN A 71 -2.69 5.51 -10.80
N MET A 72 -3.87 6.03 -11.14
CA MET A 72 -4.13 6.89 -12.30
C MET A 72 -3.66 6.26 -13.63
N ALA A 73 -3.65 4.95 -13.71
CA ALA A 73 -3.18 4.24 -14.89
C ALA A 73 -4.15 4.39 -16.07
N GLU A 74 -3.59 4.52 -17.27
CA GLU A 74 -4.38 4.58 -18.50
C GLU A 74 -5.09 3.25 -18.78
N ASN A 75 -4.37 2.15 -18.64
CA ASN A 75 -4.90 0.79 -18.83
C ASN A 75 -4.05 -0.26 -18.11
N LYS A 76 -4.57 -1.50 -18.05
CA LYS A 76 -3.94 -2.63 -17.35
C LYS A 76 -2.57 -3.01 -17.94
N ILE A 77 -2.39 -2.92 -19.25
CA ILE A 77 -1.15 -3.32 -19.94
C ILE A 77 -0.03 -2.36 -19.56
N ILE A 78 -0.32 -1.06 -19.66
CA ILE A 78 0.63 0.00 -19.30
C ILE A 78 0.97 -0.07 -17.82
N ALA A 79 -0.03 -0.17 -16.94
CA ALA A 79 0.19 -0.30 -15.50
C ALA A 79 1.10 -1.49 -15.14
N LYS A 80 0.85 -2.66 -15.73
CA LYS A 80 1.69 -3.83 -15.49
C LYS A 80 3.11 -3.64 -15.98
N ARG A 81 3.28 -3.03 -17.16
CA ARG A 81 4.61 -2.70 -17.71
C ARG A 81 5.37 -1.72 -16.82
N SER A 82 4.68 -0.71 -16.27
CA SER A 82 5.27 0.26 -15.35
C SER A 82 5.70 -0.40 -14.04
N PHE A 83 4.86 -1.29 -13.48
CA PHE A 83 5.23 -2.10 -12.33
C PHE A 83 6.48 -2.95 -12.60
N GLU A 84 6.54 -3.67 -13.72
CA GLU A 84 7.68 -4.54 -14.02
C GLU A 84 9.00 -3.76 -14.16
N LYS A 85 8.97 -2.58 -14.80
CA LYS A 85 10.13 -1.69 -14.86
C LYS A 85 10.56 -1.22 -13.47
N PHE A 86 9.61 -0.80 -12.64
CA PHE A 86 9.89 -0.38 -11.28
C PHE A 86 10.47 -1.52 -10.45
N ARG A 87 9.88 -2.71 -10.54
CA ARG A 87 10.34 -3.92 -9.87
C ARG A 87 11.78 -4.29 -10.26
N GLU A 88 12.06 -4.29 -11.55
CA GLU A 88 13.41 -4.60 -12.05
C GLU A 88 14.46 -3.66 -11.45
N ILE A 89 14.19 -2.36 -11.45
CA ILE A 89 15.11 -1.36 -10.89
C ILE A 89 15.27 -1.56 -9.38
N ALA A 90 14.18 -1.70 -8.64
CA ALA A 90 14.23 -1.83 -7.19
C ALA A 90 14.96 -3.10 -6.74
N MET A 91 14.63 -4.25 -7.32
CA MET A 91 15.23 -5.54 -6.97
C MET A 91 16.69 -5.68 -7.41
N ARG A 92 17.17 -4.82 -8.30
CA ARG A 92 18.60 -4.78 -8.71
C ARG A 92 19.50 -4.29 -7.59
N PHE A 93 19.00 -3.42 -6.71
CA PHE A 93 19.79 -2.74 -5.69
C PHE A 93 19.34 -3.02 -4.26
N LEU A 94 18.15 -3.61 -4.08
CA LEU A 94 17.56 -3.86 -2.77
C LEU A 94 17.17 -5.34 -2.65
N ASP A 95 17.32 -5.89 -1.44
CA ASP A 95 16.83 -7.23 -1.08
C ASP A 95 15.35 -7.16 -0.69
N VAL A 96 14.49 -6.97 -1.67
CA VAL A 96 13.05 -6.79 -1.49
C VAL A 96 12.24 -7.62 -2.47
N ASN A 97 11.01 -7.95 -2.07
CA ASN A 97 10.02 -8.60 -2.91
C ASN A 97 8.89 -7.60 -3.21
N LEU A 98 8.69 -7.28 -4.47
CA LEU A 98 7.61 -6.41 -4.91
C LEU A 98 6.52 -7.23 -5.58
N HIS A 99 5.29 -7.11 -5.06
CA HIS A 99 4.11 -7.78 -5.57
C HIS A 99 3.18 -6.77 -6.25
N TYR A 100 2.71 -7.09 -7.45
CA TYR A 100 1.72 -6.27 -8.14
C TYR A 100 0.35 -6.45 -7.52
N ALA A 101 -0.12 -5.46 -6.75
CA ALA A 101 -1.45 -5.51 -6.13
C ALA A 101 -2.57 -5.11 -7.08
N GLY A 102 -2.24 -4.42 -8.17
CA GLY A 102 -3.22 -4.01 -9.16
C GLY A 102 -3.05 -2.56 -9.61
N MET A 103 -4.06 -2.06 -10.32
CA MET A 103 -4.09 -0.68 -10.76
C MET A 103 -5.42 0.00 -10.47
N ILE A 104 -5.38 1.30 -10.25
CA ILE A 104 -6.56 2.17 -10.19
C ILE A 104 -6.55 3.03 -11.46
N PRO A 105 -7.61 3.00 -12.29
CA PRO A 105 -7.63 3.75 -13.53
C PRO A 105 -7.76 5.26 -13.30
N GLN A 106 -7.23 6.04 -14.20
CA GLN A 106 -7.63 7.43 -14.31
C GLN A 106 -9.12 7.49 -14.68
N SER A 107 -9.95 8.09 -13.83
CA SER A 107 -11.41 8.06 -13.99
C SER A 107 -12.04 9.37 -13.56
N ILE A 108 -12.97 9.87 -14.37
CA ILE A 108 -13.81 11.01 -14.03
C ILE A 108 -14.75 10.70 -12.86
N GLU A 109 -15.17 9.44 -12.72
CA GLU A 109 -16.04 8.99 -11.63
C GLU A 109 -15.33 9.09 -10.28
N ILE A 110 -14.02 8.77 -10.22
CA ILE A 110 -13.19 8.97 -9.01
C ILE A 110 -13.11 10.46 -8.69
N LYS A 111 -12.84 11.33 -9.69
CA LYS A 111 -12.78 12.78 -9.48
C LYS A 111 -14.09 13.33 -8.93
N HIS A 112 -15.24 12.88 -9.47
CA HIS A 112 -16.54 13.29 -8.97
C HIS A 112 -16.80 12.77 -7.54
N ALA A 113 -16.45 11.52 -7.26
CA ALA A 113 -16.59 10.93 -5.92
C ALA A 113 -15.79 11.72 -4.87
N VAL A 114 -14.54 12.09 -5.19
CA VAL A 114 -13.70 12.94 -4.33
C VAL A 114 -14.35 14.30 -4.09
N ALA A 115 -14.85 14.97 -5.15
CA ALA A 115 -15.54 16.25 -5.02
C ALA A 115 -16.80 16.16 -4.15
N GLN A 116 -17.49 15.04 -4.20
CA GLN A 116 -18.68 14.75 -3.37
C GLN A 116 -18.33 14.22 -1.97
N ARG A 117 -17.07 14.03 -1.64
CA ARG A 117 -16.59 13.43 -0.38
C ARG A 117 -17.23 12.06 -0.11
N MET A 118 -17.46 11.29 -1.16
CA MET A 118 -18.07 9.97 -1.07
C MET A 118 -17.21 8.96 -1.84
N PRO A 119 -16.85 7.81 -1.26
CA PRO A 119 -16.08 6.79 -1.97
C PRO A 119 -16.76 6.35 -3.27
N VAL A 120 -15.98 6.19 -4.34
CA VAL A 120 -16.50 5.76 -5.65
C VAL A 120 -17.15 4.36 -5.57
N THR A 121 -16.66 3.51 -4.69
CA THR A 121 -17.21 2.18 -4.41
C THR A 121 -18.63 2.22 -3.84
N ILE A 122 -19.02 3.32 -3.21
CA ILE A 122 -20.38 3.57 -2.69
C ILE A 122 -21.20 4.33 -3.73
N SER A 123 -20.67 5.43 -4.27
CA SER A 123 -21.42 6.30 -5.19
C SER A 123 -21.65 5.67 -6.58
N LYS A 124 -20.71 4.84 -7.04
CA LYS A 124 -20.74 4.16 -8.35
C LYS A 124 -20.28 2.69 -8.23
N PRO A 125 -21.00 1.84 -7.49
CA PRO A 125 -20.53 0.49 -7.14
C PRO A 125 -20.33 -0.44 -8.35
N LYS A 126 -20.98 -0.17 -9.48
CA LYS A 126 -20.87 -0.96 -10.71
C LYS A 126 -19.87 -0.40 -11.72
N SER A 127 -19.16 0.70 -11.38
CA SER A 127 -18.17 1.30 -12.28
C SER A 127 -16.91 0.45 -12.41
N MET A 128 -16.15 0.67 -13.49
CA MET A 128 -14.83 0.06 -13.66
C MET A 128 -13.84 0.49 -12.57
N ALA A 129 -13.94 1.74 -12.10
CA ALA A 129 -13.14 2.23 -11.00
C ALA A 129 -13.41 1.43 -9.72
N SER A 130 -14.69 1.21 -9.37
CA SER A 130 -15.06 0.42 -8.20
C SER A 130 -14.64 -1.05 -8.32
N ALA A 131 -14.68 -1.62 -9.52
CA ALA A 131 -14.16 -2.96 -9.78
C ALA A 131 -12.63 -3.03 -9.57
N ALA A 132 -11.89 -1.99 -9.98
CA ALA A 132 -10.46 -1.90 -9.78
C ALA A 132 -10.09 -1.85 -8.27
N PHE A 133 -10.79 -1.03 -7.48
CA PHE A 133 -10.59 -1.00 -6.03
C PHE A 133 -10.86 -2.36 -5.37
N ARG A 134 -11.94 -3.05 -5.76
CA ARG A 134 -12.21 -4.41 -5.24
C ARG A 134 -11.10 -5.38 -5.61
N GLN A 135 -10.63 -5.38 -6.86
CA GLN A 135 -9.54 -6.25 -7.29
C GLN A 135 -8.26 -6.00 -6.48
N VAL A 136 -7.90 -4.74 -6.22
CA VAL A 136 -6.75 -4.39 -5.37
C VAL A 136 -6.96 -4.91 -3.94
N SER A 137 -8.14 -4.67 -3.36
CA SER A 137 -8.49 -5.16 -2.03
C SER A 137 -8.36 -6.68 -1.93
N ASP A 138 -8.96 -7.41 -2.87
CA ASP A 138 -8.88 -8.88 -2.91
C ASP A 138 -7.43 -9.37 -3.00
N THR A 139 -6.60 -8.70 -3.82
CA THR A 139 -5.18 -9.05 -3.96
C THR A 139 -4.42 -8.81 -2.66
N LEU A 140 -4.66 -7.68 -1.99
CA LEU A 140 -4.01 -7.38 -0.70
C LEU A 140 -4.39 -8.40 0.37
N VAL A 141 -5.67 -8.73 0.49
CA VAL A 141 -6.16 -9.73 1.46
C VAL A 141 -5.60 -11.13 1.18
N MET A 142 -5.41 -11.49 -0.08
CA MET A 142 -4.84 -12.79 -0.48
C MET A 142 -3.30 -12.83 -0.45
N THR A 143 -2.64 -11.69 -0.25
CA THR A 143 -1.17 -11.64 -0.18
C THR A 143 -0.70 -12.39 1.07
N PRO A 144 0.16 -13.43 0.94
CA PRO A 144 0.64 -14.16 2.08
C PRO A 144 1.42 -13.24 3.03
N THR A 145 0.98 -13.17 4.25
CA THR A 145 1.69 -12.47 5.33
C THR A 145 2.41 -13.47 6.21
N PRO A 146 3.57 -13.15 6.77
CA PRO A 146 4.15 -13.97 7.82
C PRO A 146 3.13 -14.08 8.96
N LYS A 147 2.73 -15.29 9.33
CA LYS A 147 1.90 -15.50 10.52
C LYS A 147 2.70 -15.07 11.74
N THR A 148 2.42 -13.89 12.23
CA THR A 148 2.84 -13.44 13.55
C THR A 148 1.62 -13.59 14.46
N ASP A 149 1.74 -14.36 15.54
CA ASP A 149 0.66 -14.61 16.50
C ASP A 149 0.25 -13.35 17.28
N THR A 150 0.94 -12.24 17.07
CA THR A 150 0.69 -10.93 17.67
C THR A 150 0.78 -9.87 16.60
N LEU A 151 -0.15 -8.91 16.65
CA LEU A 151 -0.04 -7.69 15.85
C LEU A 151 1.24 -6.96 16.29
N LYS A 152 2.29 -7.00 15.49
CA LYS A 152 3.59 -6.33 15.75
C LYS A 152 3.42 -4.86 16.17
N PHE A 153 2.31 -4.26 15.77
CA PHE A 153 1.90 -2.91 16.14
C PHE A 153 1.69 -2.72 17.65
N PHE A 154 1.35 -3.79 18.37
CA PHE A 154 1.04 -3.72 19.80
C PHE A 154 2.19 -4.22 20.69
N ASP A 155 3.13 -5.01 20.15
CA ASP A 155 4.24 -5.60 20.92
C ASP A 155 5.35 -4.61 21.25
N ASN A 156 5.54 -3.57 20.43
CA ASN A 156 6.63 -2.59 20.60
C ASN A 156 6.28 -1.39 21.51
N VAL A 157 5.14 -1.36 22.16
CA VAL A 157 4.72 -0.24 23.05
C VAL A 157 5.11 -0.47 24.53
N GLY A 158 5.74 -1.61 24.85
CA GLY A 158 5.98 -2.03 26.23
C GLY A 158 7.42 -1.87 26.78
N GLU A 159 8.41 -1.57 25.93
CA GLU A 159 9.80 -1.47 26.40
C GLU A 159 10.48 -0.18 25.95
N LYS A 160 10.25 0.90 26.69
CA LYS A 160 11.23 1.97 26.98
C LYS A 160 10.76 2.78 28.18
#